data_e687947b26ad021210f1f491c14c6742
#
_entry.id   e687947b26ad021210f1f491c14c6742
#
_cell.length_a   1.000
_cell.length_b   1.000
_cell.length_c   1.000
_cell.angle_alpha   90.00
_cell.angle_beta   90.00
_cell.angle_gamma   90.00
#
_symmetry.space_group_name_H-M   'P 1'
#
loop_
_entity.id
_entity.type
_entity.pdbx_description
1 polymer ?
#
loop_
_entity_poly.entity_id
_entity_poly.type
_entity_poly.pdbx_seq_one_letter_code
_entity_poly.pdbx_strand_id
1 'polypeptide(L)'
;MTDPTLFEIHAETFSVNPRMYYCGRRIGTKNHIYGPEIRSHFLMVLVEKGCATLYRDDGNIPFGTRDMLVMFPGEKIYYKAQTDWTIKWVGVDGDCVEVLLASLGVTRKNPVFRPREYETAARILDTLCDMGYDNSLLAQCRFQALLCELFAALLSKTPPKAPDPVRSALEIIKYNYNNDLNIKALSDSLFLDSAYFSRLFKKRTGMSPKQYLLKIRMERAKELLLTTDHSIKEIAATVGYNDPLYFSKLFYKAEGMAPSKYRTVTPR
;
A
#
# COMPACT_ATOMS: atom_id res chain seq x y z
N MET A 1 -5.07 30.86 12.47
CA MET A 1 -6.08 30.52 11.45
C MET A 1 -5.33 29.74 10.38
N THR A 2 -5.47 28.43 10.36
CA THR A 2 -4.90 27.58 9.32
C THR A 2 -5.74 27.76 8.05
N ASP A 3 -5.09 28.05 6.93
CA ASP A 3 -5.71 28.18 5.61
C ASP A 3 -6.43 26.84 5.30
N PRO A 4 -7.78 26.85 5.10
CA PRO A 4 -8.54 25.63 4.84
C PRO A 4 -8.24 25.01 3.45
N THR A 5 -7.38 25.64 2.65
CA THR A 5 -6.97 25.13 1.32
C THR A 5 -5.61 24.43 1.34
N LEU A 6 -4.88 24.41 2.46
CA LEU A 6 -3.61 23.72 2.57
C LEU A 6 -3.86 22.23 2.88
N PHE A 7 -3.82 21.40 1.87
CA PHE A 7 -3.78 19.94 2.02
C PHE A 7 -2.32 19.48 1.99
N GLU A 8 -1.76 19.13 3.16
CA GLU A 8 -0.50 18.41 3.19
C GLU A 8 -0.76 16.94 2.82
N ILE A 9 -0.36 16.56 1.62
CA ILE A 9 -0.37 15.15 1.20
C ILE A 9 0.93 14.53 1.72
N HIS A 10 0.84 13.79 2.83
CA HIS A 10 1.95 12.99 3.32
C HIS A 10 2.09 11.73 2.47
N ALA A 11 2.96 11.77 1.46
CA ALA A 11 3.14 10.74 0.43
C ALA A 11 3.86 9.47 0.90
N GLU A 12 4.17 9.30 2.19
CA GLU A 12 5.07 8.23 2.62
C GLU A 12 4.41 6.93 3.10
N THR A 13 3.09 6.82 3.11
CA THR A 13 2.43 5.67 3.73
C THR A 13 2.34 4.44 2.84
N PHE A 14 2.32 4.63 1.53
CA PHE A 14 2.27 3.55 0.55
C PHE A 14 2.73 4.06 -0.82
N SER A 15 3.90 3.60 -1.27
CA SER A 15 4.36 3.93 -2.61
C SER A 15 3.60 3.10 -3.63
N VAL A 16 2.73 3.73 -4.41
CA VAL A 16 2.04 3.10 -5.54
C VAL A 16 2.96 3.21 -6.75
N ASN A 17 3.73 2.16 -7.01
CA ASN A 17 4.73 2.11 -8.08
C ASN A 17 4.60 0.86 -8.96
N PRO A 18 3.42 0.53 -9.52
CA PRO A 18 3.32 -0.59 -10.44
C PRO A 18 4.14 -0.28 -11.70
N ARG A 19 4.82 -1.28 -12.21
CA ARG A 19 5.59 -1.19 -13.46
C ARG A 19 4.92 -2.05 -14.53
N MET A 20 4.84 -1.54 -15.76
CA MET A 20 4.35 -2.30 -16.88
C MET A 20 5.50 -3.02 -17.57
N TYR A 21 5.31 -4.31 -17.88
CA TYR A 21 6.22 -5.08 -18.73
C TYR A 21 5.80 -5.04 -20.19
N TYR A 22 4.52 -5.29 -20.44
CA TYR A 22 3.91 -5.30 -21.78
C TYR A 22 2.40 -5.27 -21.64
N CYS A 23 1.75 -4.94 -22.72
CA CYS A 23 0.30 -5.08 -22.88
C CYS A 23 -0.02 -5.66 -24.25
N GLY A 24 -1.26 -6.09 -24.44
CA GLY A 24 -1.69 -6.59 -25.73
C GLY A 24 -3.17 -6.88 -25.78
N ARG A 25 -3.66 -7.12 -26.99
CA ARG A 25 -5.04 -7.56 -27.25
C ARG A 25 -5.03 -8.66 -28.30
N ARG A 26 -6.01 -9.55 -28.22
CA ARG A 26 -6.17 -10.66 -29.18
C ARG A 26 -7.62 -11.00 -29.39
N ILE A 27 -7.95 -11.30 -30.64
CA ILE A 27 -9.13 -12.06 -31.03
C ILE A 27 -8.66 -13.49 -31.21
N GLY A 28 -9.18 -14.41 -30.42
CA GLY A 28 -8.83 -15.83 -30.44
C GLY A 28 -10.03 -16.69 -30.78
N THR A 29 -9.74 -17.89 -31.28
CA THR A 29 -10.76 -18.89 -31.61
C THR A 29 -11.03 -19.82 -30.44
N LYS A 30 -12.17 -20.50 -30.48
CA LYS A 30 -12.47 -21.63 -29.60
C LYS A 30 -11.29 -22.62 -29.58
N ASN A 31 -11.00 -23.17 -28.41
CA ASN A 31 -9.87 -24.06 -28.13
C ASN A 31 -8.48 -23.36 -28.12
N HIS A 32 -8.40 -22.04 -28.20
CA HIS A 32 -7.14 -21.35 -27.95
C HIS A 32 -6.62 -21.72 -26.56
N ILE A 33 -5.37 -22.15 -26.52
CA ILE A 33 -4.68 -22.59 -25.30
C ILE A 33 -3.60 -21.57 -24.96
N TYR A 34 -3.45 -21.27 -23.68
CA TYR A 34 -2.34 -20.54 -23.11
C TYR A 34 -1.66 -21.35 -22.01
N GLY A 35 -0.35 -21.45 -22.09
CA GLY A 35 0.46 -22.22 -21.16
C GLY A 35 0.56 -23.73 -21.53
N PRO A 36 1.11 -24.56 -20.62
CA PRO A 36 1.55 -24.20 -19.28
C PRO A 36 2.76 -23.27 -19.27
N GLU A 37 2.70 -22.18 -18.50
CA GLU A 37 3.78 -21.20 -18.38
C GLU A 37 3.91 -20.71 -16.94
N ILE A 38 5.12 -20.35 -16.52
CA ILE A 38 5.43 -19.72 -15.23
C ILE A 38 6.03 -18.35 -15.52
N ARG A 39 5.50 -17.29 -14.92
CA ARG A 39 5.99 -15.92 -15.09
C ARG A 39 6.56 -15.36 -13.80
N SER A 40 7.48 -14.40 -13.92
CA SER A 40 8.06 -13.68 -12.78
C SER A 40 7.29 -12.44 -12.36
N HIS A 41 6.19 -12.10 -13.06
CA HIS A 41 5.38 -10.91 -12.86
C HIS A 41 3.90 -11.25 -12.92
N PHE A 42 3.05 -10.33 -12.49
CA PHE A 42 1.59 -10.48 -12.60
C PHE A 42 1.16 -10.30 -14.06
N LEU A 43 0.22 -11.12 -14.50
CA LEU A 43 -0.47 -10.91 -15.78
C LEU A 43 -1.98 -10.79 -15.53
N MET A 44 -2.54 -9.65 -15.90
CA MET A 44 -3.96 -9.35 -15.76
C MET A 44 -4.61 -9.45 -17.13
N VAL A 45 -5.62 -10.32 -17.26
CA VAL A 45 -6.31 -10.58 -18.53
C VAL A 45 -7.78 -10.21 -18.40
N LEU A 46 -8.22 -9.19 -19.12
CA LEU A 46 -9.61 -8.77 -19.21
C LEU A 46 -10.30 -9.46 -20.38
N VAL A 47 -11.42 -10.13 -20.12
CA VAL A 47 -12.23 -10.77 -21.17
C VAL A 47 -13.29 -9.80 -21.67
N GLU A 48 -13.17 -9.41 -22.93
CA GLU A 48 -14.14 -8.52 -23.58
C GLU A 48 -15.32 -9.33 -24.14
N LYS A 49 -15.05 -10.51 -24.71
CA LYS A 49 -16.05 -11.41 -25.26
C LYS A 49 -15.61 -12.86 -25.12
N GLY A 50 -16.55 -13.75 -24.86
CA GLY A 50 -16.32 -15.19 -24.80
C GLY A 50 -16.04 -15.69 -23.39
N CYS A 51 -15.58 -16.94 -23.27
CA CYS A 51 -15.23 -17.56 -21.99
C CYS A 51 -14.11 -18.59 -22.13
N ALA A 52 -13.46 -18.86 -21.01
CA ALA A 52 -12.38 -19.83 -20.89
C ALA A 52 -12.41 -20.50 -19.51
N THR A 53 -11.60 -21.54 -19.35
CA THR A 53 -11.40 -22.22 -18.07
C THR A 53 -9.92 -22.20 -17.73
N LEU A 54 -9.59 -21.71 -16.53
CA LEU A 54 -8.29 -21.84 -15.90
C LEU A 54 -8.21 -23.21 -15.25
N TYR A 55 -7.23 -24.00 -15.62
CA TYR A 55 -6.99 -25.34 -15.08
C TYR A 55 -5.91 -25.28 -14.02
N ARG A 56 -6.21 -25.83 -12.84
CA ARG A 56 -5.32 -25.85 -11.67
C ARG A 56 -5.41 -27.21 -10.99
N ASP A 57 -4.38 -27.56 -10.23
CA ASP A 57 -4.34 -28.81 -9.46
C ASP A 57 -5.41 -28.86 -8.35
N ASP A 58 -5.77 -27.69 -7.81
CA ASP A 58 -6.77 -27.52 -6.74
C ASP A 58 -8.20 -27.27 -7.25
N GLY A 59 -8.43 -27.29 -8.56
CA GLY A 59 -9.74 -27.14 -9.19
C GLY A 59 -9.77 -26.15 -10.36
N ASN A 60 -10.71 -26.37 -11.25
CA ASN A 60 -10.88 -25.54 -12.45
C ASN A 60 -11.73 -24.32 -12.16
N ILE A 61 -11.31 -23.15 -12.67
CA ILE A 61 -12.00 -21.89 -12.48
C ILE A 61 -12.50 -21.37 -13.83
N PRO A 62 -13.82 -21.33 -14.07
CA PRO A 62 -14.38 -20.70 -15.26
C PRO A 62 -14.31 -19.17 -15.15
N PHE A 63 -14.05 -18.51 -16.26
CA PHE A 63 -14.11 -17.06 -16.38
C PHE A 63 -14.56 -16.65 -17.80
N GLY A 64 -15.13 -15.45 -17.94
CA GLY A 64 -15.69 -15.04 -19.21
C GLY A 64 -15.92 -13.54 -19.34
N THR A 65 -16.80 -13.17 -20.25
CA THR A 65 -17.08 -11.77 -20.60
C THR A 65 -17.25 -10.88 -19.37
N ARG A 66 -16.49 -9.79 -19.31
CA ARG A 66 -16.39 -8.79 -18.23
C ARG A 66 -15.63 -9.27 -16.98
N ASP A 67 -15.08 -10.48 -16.97
CA ASP A 67 -14.21 -10.94 -15.91
C ASP A 67 -12.76 -10.53 -16.19
N MET A 68 -12.00 -10.33 -15.12
CA MET A 68 -10.54 -10.18 -15.15
C MET A 68 -9.91 -11.34 -14.40
N LEU A 69 -9.05 -12.08 -15.10
CA LEU A 69 -8.19 -13.10 -14.53
C LEU A 69 -6.85 -12.48 -14.16
N VAL A 70 -6.37 -12.74 -12.96
CA VAL A 70 -5.02 -12.36 -12.51
C VAL A 70 -4.18 -13.60 -12.31
N MET A 71 -3.05 -13.63 -12.97
CA MET A 71 -2.02 -14.66 -12.84
C MET A 71 -0.91 -14.14 -11.97
N PHE A 72 -0.60 -14.87 -10.91
CA PHE A 72 0.40 -14.47 -9.91
C PHE A 72 1.81 -14.96 -10.28
N PRO A 73 2.86 -14.21 -9.91
CA PRO A 73 4.24 -14.65 -10.13
C PRO A 73 4.51 -16.03 -9.52
N GLY A 74 5.28 -16.85 -10.24
CA GLY A 74 5.70 -18.18 -9.79
C GLY A 74 4.65 -19.28 -9.91
N GLU A 75 3.42 -18.97 -10.34
CA GLU A 75 2.39 -19.99 -10.56
C GLU A 75 2.46 -20.57 -11.97
N LYS A 76 2.26 -21.89 -12.07
CA LYS A 76 2.06 -22.57 -13.36
C LYS A 76 0.65 -22.30 -13.84
N ILE A 77 0.53 -21.66 -14.98
CA ILE A 77 -0.74 -21.22 -15.54
C ILE A 77 -1.05 -21.96 -16.82
N TYR A 78 -2.27 -22.46 -16.89
CA TYR A 78 -2.81 -23.09 -18.09
C TYR A 78 -4.31 -22.78 -18.19
N TYR A 79 -4.73 -22.15 -19.28
CA TYR A 79 -6.15 -21.96 -19.56
C TYR A 79 -6.49 -22.30 -21.01
N LYS A 80 -7.77 -22.62 -21.24
CA LYS A 80 -8.31 -22.96 -22.55
C LYS A 80 -9.62 -22.22 -22.80
N ALA A 81 -9.72 -21.56 -23.97
CA ALA A 81 -10.91 -20.89 -24.40
C ALA A 81 -12.00 -21.92 -24.78
N GLN A 82 -13.23 -21.71 -24.31
CA GLN A 82 -14.40 -22.57 -24.58
C GLN A 82 -15.19 -22.05 -25.76
N THR A 83 -15.05 -20.77 -26.09
CA THR A 83 -15.69 -20.10 -27.25
C THR A 83 -14.66 -19.29 -28.00
N ASP A 84 -15.03 -18.73 -29.14
CA ASP A 84 -14.31 -17.60 -29.71
C ASP A 84 -14.37 -16.47 -28.71
N TRP A 85 -13.26 -15.75 -28.55
CA TRP A 85 -13.11 -14.76 -27.51
C TRP A 85 -12.25 -13.57 -27.91
N THR A 86 -12.43 -12.46 -27.22
CA THR A 86 -11.60 -11.27 -27.31
C THR A 86 -11.08 -10.93 -25.93
N ILE A 87 -9.77 -10.74 -25.83
CA ILE A 87 -9.08 -10.43 -24.56
C ILE A 87 -8.11 -9.27 -24.72
N LYS A 88 -7.90 -8.59 -23.63
CA LYS A 88 -6.85 -7.59 -23.44
C LYS A 88 -6.05 -7.96 -22.19
N TRP A 89 -4.77 -7.69 -22.21
CA TRP A 89 -3.92 -8.01 -21.05
C TRP A 89 -2.85 -6.97 -20.81
N VAL A 90 -2.39 -6.93 -19.57
CA VAL A 90 -1.22 -6.16 -19.14
C VAL A 90 -0.39 -6.97 -18.16
N GLY A 91 0.92 -7.07 -18.44
CA GLY A 91 1.92 -7.61 -17.52
C GLY A 91 2.43 -6.51 -16.60
N VAL A 92 2.33 -6.72 -15.31
CA VAL A 92 2.68 -5.72 -14.28
C VAL A 92 3.56 -6.31 -13.19
N ASP A 93 4.37 -5.45 -12.56
CA ASP A 93 5.19 -5.77 -11.40
C ASP A 93 5.25 -4.57 -10.45
N GLY A 94 5.78 -4.80 -9.25
CA GLY A 94 5.96 -3.81 -8.21
C GLY A 94 5.41 -4.27 -6.86
N ASP A 95 6.07 -3.84 -5.78
CA ASP A 95 5.75 -4.25 -4.41
C ASP A 95 4.32 -3.91 -3.99
N CYS A 96 3.72 -2.90 -4.65
CA CYS A 96 2.35 -2.48 -4.40
C CYS A 96 1.30 -3.39 -5.04
N VAL A 97 1.62 -4.15 -6.10
CA VAL A 97 0.61 -4.85 -6.93
C VAL A 97 -0.15 -5.90 -6.12
N GLU A 98 0.55 -6.71 -5.33
CA GLU A 98 -0.11 -7.73 -4.50
C GLU A 98 -1.04 -7.09 -3.45
N VAL A 99 -0.65 -5.97 -2.87
CA VAL A 99 -1.48 -5.22 -1.89
C VAL A 99 -2.72 -4.63 -2.57
N LEU A 100 -2.58 -4.06 -3.77
CA LEU A 100 -3.69 -3.52 -4.56
C LEU A 100 -4.68 -4.63 -4.93
N LEU A 101 -4.20 -5.77 -5.42
CA LEU A 101 -5.02 -6.93 -5.74
C LEU A 101 -5.72 -7.53 -4.52
N ALA A 102 -5.02 -7.65 -3.40
CA ALA A 102 -5.60 -8.11 -2.14
C ALA A 102 -6.73 -7.18 -1.64
N SER A 103 -6.62 -5.87 -1.90
CA SER A 103 -7.67 -4.89 -1.57
C SER A 103 -8.95 -5.11 -2.39
N LEU A 104 -8.83 -5.72 -3.57
CA LEU A 104 -9.96 -6.15 -4.41
C LEU A 104 -10.52 -7.53 -4.00
N GLY A 105 -9.92 -8.20 -3.03
CA GLY A 105 -10.23 -9.59 -2.67
C GLY A 105 -9.64 -10.61 -3.64
N VAL A 106 -8.76 -10.18 -4.55
CA VAL A 106 -8.10 -11.02 -5.53
C VAL A 106 -6.88 -11.68 -4.89
N THR A 107 -6.85 -12.98 -4.91
CA THR A 107 -5.79 -13.80 -4.31
C THR A 107 -5.45 -14.97 -5.21
N ARG A 108 -4.36 -15.67 -4.90
CA ARG A 108 -3.99 -16.91 -5.60
C ARG A 108 -5.12 -17.94 -5.61
N LYS A 109 -5.93 -18.02 -4.56
CA LYS A 109 -7.10 -18.93 -4.51
C LYS A 109 -8.31 -18.41 -5.31
N ASN A 110 -8.49 -17.09 -5.34
CA ASN A 110 -9.58 -16.43 -6.05
C ASN A 110 -9.00 -15.44 -7.09
N PRO A 111 -8.44 -15.93 -8.21
CA PRO A 111 -7.71 -15.07 -9.15
C PRO A 111 -8.63 -14.40 -10.18
N VAL A 112 -9.93 -14.66 -10.15
CA VAL A 112 -10.91 -14.10 -11.09
C VAL A 112 -11.84 -13.15 -10.34
N PHE A 113 -12.05 -11.98 -10.92
CA PHE A 113 -13.01 -11.00 -10.39
C PHE A 113 -13.63 -10.20 -11.53
N ARG A 114 -14.74 -9.51 -11.24
CA ARG A 114 -15.41 -8.63 -12.20
C ARG A 114 -15.16 -7.17 -11.82
N PRO A 115 -14.38 -6.42 -12.64
CA PRO A 115 -14.19 -5.00 -12.44
C PRO A 115 -15.53 -4.25 -12.44
N ARG A 116 -15.76 -3.38 -11.45
CA ARG A 116 -16.99 -2.57 -11.41
C ARG A 116 -16.99 -1.51 -12.50
N GLU A 117 -15.86 -0.84 -12.70
CA GLU A 117 -15.63 0.12 -13.76
C GLU A 117 -15.04 -0.57 -15.01
N TYR A 118 -15.72 -1.63 -15.48
CA TYR A 118 -15.25 -2.43 -16.60
C TYR A 118 -14.93 -1.60 -17.85
N GLU A 119 -15.83 -0.69 -18.24
CA GLU A 119 -15.65 0.13 -19.44
C GLU A 119 -14.42 1.05 -19.33
N THR A 120 -14.19 1.59 -18.15
CA THR A 120 -12.99 2.41 -17.88
C THR A 120 -11.72 1.56 -17.96
N ALA A 121 -11.71 0.38 -17.33
CA ALA A 121 -10.57 -0.53 -17.39
C ALA A 121 -10.29 -1.00 -18.84
N ALA A 122 -11.33 -1.34 -19.60
CA ALA A 122 -11.21 -1.75 -21.00
C ALA A 122 -10.63 -0.64 -21.87
N ARG A 123 -11.11 0.60 -21.73
CA ARG A 123 -10.60 1.78 -22.43
C ARG A 123 -9.14 2.09 -22.11
N ILE A 124 -8.74 1.97 -20.83
CA ILE A 124 -7.34 2.18 -20.45
C ILE A 124 -6.43 1.13 -21.09
N LEU A 125 -6.84 -0.14 -21.09
CA LEU A 125 -6.10 -1.22 -21.76
C LEU A 125 -6.00 -1.00 -23.26
N ASP A 126 -7.04 -0.49 -23.93
CA ASP A 126 -6.98 -0.11 -25.35
C ASP A 126 -5.95 1.01 -25.55
N THR A 127 -6.01 2.06 -24.75
CA THR A 127 -5.06 3.18 -24.83
C THR A 127 -3.62 2.70 -24.66
N LEU A 128 -3.36 1.81 -23.70
CA LEU A 128 -2.04 1.21 -23.49
C LEU A 128 -1.57 0.43 -24.74
N CYS A 129 -2.48 -0.38 -25.34
CA CYS A 129 -2.16 -1.12 -26.55
C CYS A 129 -1.91 -0.21 -27.77
N ASP A 130 -2.65 0.88 -27.89
CA ASP A 130 -2.56 1.83 -29.02
C ASP A 130 -1.32 2.72 -28.97
N MET A 131 -0.72 2.91 -27.77
CA MET A 131 0.54 3.65 -27.64
C MET A 131 1.74 2.95 -28.31
N GLY A 132 1.65 1.63 -28.53
CA GLY A 132 2.72 0.87 -29.17
C GLY A 132 4.01 0.83 -28.36
N TYR A 133 5.11 0.46 -29.03
CA TYR A 133 6.43 0.41 -28.42
C TYR A 133 7.13 1.79 -28.56
N ASP A 134 7.22 2.50 -27.46
CA ASP A 134 7.97 3.76 -27.35
C ASP A 134 8.74 3.78 -26.02
N ASN A 135 10.07 3.88 -26.09
CA ASN A 135 10.95 3.93 -24.93
C ASN A 135 11.28 5.36 -24.47
N SER A 136 10.64 6.39 -25.05
CA SER A 136 10.85 7.76 -24.61
C SER A 136 10.43 7.95 -23.14
N LEU A 137 11.09 8.88 -22.46
CA LEU A 137 10.72 9.22 -21.07
C LEU A 137 9.25 9.67 -20.97
N LEU A 138 8.77 10.37 -22.00
CA LEU A 138 7.36 10.80 -22.08
C LEU A 138 6.42 9.58 -22.14
N ALA A 139 6.72 8.58 -22.97
CA ALA A 139 5.93 7.35 -23.06
C ALA A 139 5.94 6.58 -21.73
N GLN A 140 7.10 6.45 -21.08
CA GLN A 140 7.21 5.81 -19.76
C GLN A 140 6.35 6.51 -18.71
N CYS A 141 6.36 7.84 -18.66
CA CYS A 141 5.48 8.61 -17.78
C CYS A 141 3.98 8.37 -18.09
N ARG A 142 3.61 8.31 -19.37
CA ARG A 142 2.22 8.01 -19.79
C ARG A 142 1.80 6.59 -19.42
N PHE A 143 2.65 5.59 -19.66
CA PHE A 143 2.39 4.22 -19.25
C PHE A 143 2.18 4.11 -17.75
N GLN A 144 3.02 4.77 -16.96
CA GLN A 144 2.90 4.79 -15.51
C GLN A 144 1.59 5.44 -15.05
N ALA A 145 1.21 6.57 -15.65
CA ALA A 145 -0.03 7.27 -15.33
C ALA A 145 -1.26 6.40 -15.65
N LEU A 146 -1.32 5.79 -16.84
CA LEU A 146 -2.42 4.90 -17.26
C LEU A 146 -2.50 3.63 -16.38
N LEU A 147 -1.37 3.09 -15.95
CA LEU A 147 -1.34 1.94 -15.06
C LEU A 147 -1.89 2.29 -13.67
N CYS A 148 -1.53 3.45 -13.12
CA CYS A 148 -2.11 3.96 -11.88
C CYS A 148 -3.61 4.24 -12.04
N GLU A 149 -4.05 4.80 -13.18
CA GLU A 149 -5.47 5.02 -13.50
C GLU A 149 -6.24 3.70 -13.61
N LEU A 150 -5.64 2.66 -14.19
CA LEU A 150 -6.23 1.32 -14.25
C LEU A 150 -6.49 0.80 -12.84
N PHE A 151 -5.50 0.82 -11.94
CA PHE A 151 -5.70 0.37 -10.57
C PHE A 151 -6.72 1.23 -9.82
N ALA A 152 -6.74 2.55 -10.04
CA ALA A 152 -7.74 3.43 -9.47
C ALA A 152 -9.16 3.05 -9.95
N ALA A 153 -9.35 2.77 -11.24
CA ALA A 153 -10.62 2.29 -11.79
C ALA A 153 -11.04 0.91 -11.21
N LEU A 154 -10.08 -0.01 -11.05
CA LEU A 154 -10.35 -1.31 -10.44
C LEU A 154 -10.77 -1.18 -8.97
N LEU A 155 -10.13 -0.28 -8.22
CA LEU A 155 -10.40 0.00 -6.81
C LEU A 155 -11.63 0.89 -6.59
N SER A 156 -12.12 1.59 -7.65
CA SER A 156 -13.25 2.50 -7.54
C SER A 156 -14.48 1.77 -7.02
N LYS A 157 -15.21 2.41 -6.11
CA LYS A 157 -16.42 1.85 -5.47
C LYS A 157 -16.20 0.51 -4.73
N THR A 158 -14.98 0.06 -4.52
CA THR A 158 -14.73 -0.80 -3.38
C THR A 158 -15.01 0.06 -2.16
N PRO A 159 -16.00 -0.28 -1.30
CA PRO A 159 -16.14 0.49 -0.06
C PRO A 159 -14.77 0.43 0.59
N PRO A 160 -14.16 1.56 0.98
CA PRO A 160 -12.88 1.53 1.66
C PRO A 160 -13.08 0.55 2.81
N LYS A 161 -12.27 -0.50 2.87
CA LYS A 161 -12.17 -1.30 4.09
C LYS A 161 -11.94 -0.26 5.17
N ALA A 162 -12.91 -0.14 6.09
CA ALA A 162 -12.87 0.92 7.10
C ALA A 162 -11.43 1.00 7.60
N PRO A 163 -10.78 2.15 7.51
CA PRO A 163 -9.35 2.27 7.78
C PRO A 163 -9.10 1.59 9.11
N ASP A 164 -8.14 0.68 9.18
CA ASP A 164 -7.82 0.00 10.44
C ASP A 164 -7.40 1.09 11.43
N PRO A 165 -8.21 1.38 12.46
CA PRO A 165 -7.96 2.54 13.31
C PRO A 165 -6.64 2.43 14.06
N VAL A 166 -6.14 1.21 14.28
CA VAL A 166 -4.83 1.01 14.91
C VAL A 166 -3.71 1.35 13.92
N ARG A 167 -3.84 0.95 12.66
CA ARG A 167 -2.88 1.29 11.61
C ARG A 167 -2.83 2.81 11.40
N SER A 168 -3.98 3.44 11.24
CA SER A 168 -4.07 4.91 11.10
C SER A 168 -3.47 5.62 12.31
N ALA A 169 -3.72 5.15 13.54
CA ALA A 169 -3.13 5.72 14.74
C ALA A 169 -1.61 5.57 14.78
N LEU A 170 -1.06 4.43 14.38
CA LEU A 170 0.39 4.21 14.30
C LEU A 170 1.05 5.20 13.34
N GLU A 171 0.44 5.43 12.19
CA GLU A 171 0.89 6.40 11.20
C GLU A 171 0.83 7.82 11.75
N ILE A 172 -0.31 8.25 12.32
CA ILE A 172 -0.46 9.59 12.92
C ILE A 172 0.58 9.82 14.02
N ILE A 173 0.79 8.84 14.91
CA ILE A 173 1.81 8.95 15.96
C ILE A 173 3.20 9.07 15.35
N LYS A 174 3.54 8.25 14.35
CA LYS A 174 4.86 8.25 13.70
C LYS A 174 5.20 9.61 13.04
N TYR A 175 4.21 10.26 12.44
CA TYR A 175 4.45 11.54 11.73
C TYR A 175 4.26 12.78 12.60
N ASN A 176 3.53 12.66 13.72
CA ASN A 176 3.21 13.80 14.60
C ASN A 176 3.77 13.65 16.02
N TYR A 177 4.73 12.75 16.24
CA TYR A 177 5.27 12.50 17.57
C TYR A 177 5.87 13.76 18.25
N ASN A 178 6.39 14.70 17.46
CA ASN A 178 7.02 15.94 17.92
C ASN A 178 6.02 17.04 18.29
N ASN A 179 4.76 16.90 17.91
CA ASN A 179 3.69 17.83 18.24
C ASN A 179 3.04 17.47 19.60
N ASP A 180 2.21 18.37 20.13
CA ASP A 180 1.40 18.08 21.33
C ASP A 180 0.25 17.10 20.97
N LEU A 181 0.62 15.84 20.77
CA LEU A 181 -0.30 14.80 20.37
C LEU A 181 -1.17 14.36 21.54
N ASN A 182 -2.42 14.79 21.53
CA ASN A 182 -3.42 14.37 22.50
C ASN A 182 -4.09 13.06 22.06
N ILE A 183 -3.98 12.00 22.88
CA ILE A 183 -4.56 10.67 22.59
C ILE A 183 -6.09 10.73 22.49
N LYS A 184 -6.76 11.62 23.21
CA LYS A 184 -8.19 11.83 23.06
C LYS A 184 -8.52 12.41 21.69
N ALA A 185 -7.84 13.47 21.28
CA ALA A 185 -8.02 14.05 19.94
C ALA A 185 -7.71 13.02 18.84
N LEU A 186 -6.70 12.15 19.04
CA LEU A 186 -6.39 11.05 18.15
C LEU A 186 -7.55 10.05 18.04
N SER A 187 -8.14 9.63 19.18
CA SER A 187 -9.30 8.72 19.15
C SER A 187 -10.51 9.36 18.50
N ASP A 188 -10.76 10.65 18.77
CA ASP A 188 -11.88 11.41 18.18
C ASP A 188 -11.72 11.52 16.65
N SER A 189 -10.50 11.75 16.15
CA SER A 189 -10.21 11.78 14.69
C SER A 189 -10.43 10.44 14.00
N LEU A 190 -10.40 9.35 14.75
CA LEU A 190 -10.68 7.99 14.27
C LEU A 190 -12.13 7.55 14.51
N PHE A 191 -13.00 8.47 14.97
CA PHE A 191 -14.40 8.21 15.33
C PHE A 191 -14.57 7.09 16.35
N LEU A 192 -13.65 6.98 17.33
CA LEU A 192 -13.67 5.95 18.36
C LEU A 192 -13.74 6.55 19.77
N ASP A 193 -14.45 5.85 20.66
CA ASP A 193 -14.33 6.09 22.09
C ASP A 193 -12.89 5.87 22.56
N SER A 194 -12.38 6.78 23.39
CA SER A 194 -10.96 6.80 23.80
C SER A 194 -10.56 5.57 24.62
N ALA A 195 -11.48 5.03 25.44
CA ALA A 195 -11.21 3.82 26.23
C ALA A 195 -11.21 2.57 25.34
N TYR A 196 -12.15 2.48 24.39
CA TYR A 196 -12.19 1.42 23.39
C TYR A 196 -10.94 1.44 22.52
N PHE A 197 -10.59 2.62 21.98
CA PHE A 197 -9.38 2.80 21.18
C PHE A 197 -8.11 2.35 21.92
N SER A 198 -7.94 2.79 23.18
CA SER A 198 -6.76 2.42 23.97
C SER A 198 -6.65 0.91 24.20
N ARG A 199 -7.77 0.23 24.45
CA ARG A 199 -7.81 -1.24 24.60
C ARG A 199 -7.48 -1.95 23.27
N LEU A 200 -8.09 -1.50 22.18
CA LEU A 200 -7.87 -2.05 20.84
C LEU A 200 -6.40 -1.89 20.42
N PHE A 201 -5.85 -0.69 20.59
CA PHE A 201 -4.46 -0.38 20.27
C PHE A 201 -3.49 -1.25 21.09
N LYS A 202 -3.72 -1.36 22.42
CA LYS A 202 -2.90 -2.21 23.29
C LYS A 202 -2.99 -3.70 22.91
N LYS A 203 -4.18 -4.17 22.56
CA LYS A 203 -4.39 -5.57 22.11
C LYS A 203 -3.58 -5.88 20.85
N ARG A 204 -3.46 -4.92 19.93
CA ARG A 204 -2.80 -5.10 18.63
C ARG A 204 -1.28 -4.86 18.66
N THR A 205 -0.83 -3.91 19.49
CA THR A 205 0.58 -3.45 19.52
C THR A 205 1.34 -3.90 20.76
N GLY A 206 0.64 -4.46 21.75
CA GLY A 206 1.22 -4.79 23.07
C GLY A 206 1.38 -3.58 24.00
N MET A 207 1.19 -2.34 23.52
CA MET A 207 1.43 -1.10 24.27
C MET A 207 0.21 -0.18 24.20
N SER A 208 0.04 0.67 25.23
CA SER A 208 -0.96 1.75 25.09
C SER A 208 -0.47 2.80 24.07
N PRO A 209 -1.37 3.61 23.46
CA PRO A 209 -0.99 4.67 22.55
C PRO A 209 0.03 5.65 23.15
N LYS A 210 -0.12 5.95 24.44
CA LYS A 210 0.80 6.84 25.18
C LYS A 210 2.21 6.24 25.36
N GLN A 211 2.28 4.93 25.64
CA GLN A 211 3.54 4.20 25.71
C GLN A 211 4.22 4.11 24.33
N TYR A 212 3.45 3.92 23.30
CA TYR A 212 3.98 3.87 21.93
C TYR A 212 4.53 5.23 21.48
N LEU A 213 3.82 6.33 21.76
CA LEU A 213 4.31 7.69 21.51
C LEU A 213 5.62 7.96 22.26
N LEU A 214 5.67 7.59 23.55
CA LEU A 214 6.89 7.72 24.35
C LEU A 214 8.06 6.94 23.72
N LYS A 215 7.82 5.70 23.31
CA LYS A 215 8.82 4.86 22.65
C LYS A 215 9.39 5.55 21.40
N ILE A 216 8.53 6.01 20.49
CA ILE A 216 8.96 6.71 19.25
C ILE A 216 9.79 7.96 19.58
N ARG A 217 9.35 8.76 20.54
CA ARG A 217 10.11 9.96 20.99
C ARG A 217 11.49 9.62 21.53
N MET A 218 11.60 8.55 22.32
CA MET A 218 12.89 8.11 22.90
C MET A 218 13.79 7.51 21.81
N GLU A 219 13.27 6.75 20.88
CA GLU A 219 14.03 6.23 19.73
C GLU A 219 14.63 7.38 18.90
N ARG A 220 13.81 8.39 18.61
CA ARG A 220 14.28 9.56 17.87
C ARG A 220 15.28 10.42 18.67
N ALA A 221 15.07 10.55 19.97
CA ALA A 221 16.03 11.24 20.85
C ALA A 221 17.40 10.54 20.86
N LYS A 222 17.43 9.21 20.92
CA LYS A 222 18.68 8.42 20.83
C LYS A 222 19.41 8.68 19.51
N GLU A 223 18.69 8.65 18.41
CA GLU A 223 19.26 8.94 17.10
C GLU A 223 19.88 10.33 17.06
N LEU A 224 19.17 11.37 17.51
CA LEU A 224 19.67 12.75 17.54
C LEU A 224 20.87 12.91 18.48
N LEU A 225 20.88 12.23 19.63
CA LEU A 225 22.00 12.25 20.57
C LEU A 225 23.30 11.70 19.94
N LEU A 226 23.18 10.70 19.05
CA LEU A 226 24.32 10.04 18.41
C LEU A 226 24.77 10.73 17.12
N THR A 227 23.82 11.34 16.37
CA THR A 227 24.08 11.85 15.02
C THR A 227 24.26 13.37 14.96
N THR A 228 23.95 14.10 16.05
CA THR A 228 24.02 15.57 16.07
C THR A 228 24.72 16.10 17.32
N ASP A 229 25.18 17.35 17.23
CA ASP A 229 25.75 18.09 18.37
C ASP A 229 24.71 19.00 19.07
N HIS A 230 23.40 18.83 18.76
CA HIS A 230 22.35 19.60 19.42
C HIS A 230 22.37 19.46 20.94
N SER A 231 22.08 20.56 21.64
CA SER A 231 21.92 20.53 23.08
C SER A 231 20.77 19.62 23.52
N ILE A 232 20.81 19.15 24.77
CA ILE A 232 19.71 18.34 25.33
C ILE A 232 18.38 19.10 25.30
N LYS A 233 18.43 20.43 25.43
CA LYS A 233 17.24 21.30 25.32
C LYS A 233 16.67 21.29 23.91
N GLU A 234 17.50 21.41 22.89
CA GLU A 234 17.06 21.36 21.48
C GLU A 234 16.52 19.98 21.12
N ILE A 235 17.18 18.89 21.53
CA ILE A 235 16.68 17.54 21.32
C ILE A 235 15.33 17.34 22.00
N ALA A 236 15.17 17.77 23.26
CA ALA A 236 13.90 17.70 23.96
C ALA A 236 12.78 18.39 23.17
N ALA A 237 13.02 19.62 22.70
CA ALA A 237 12.06 20.37 21.88
C ALA A 237 11.76 19.65 20.56
N THR A 238 12.78 19.13 19.87
CA THR A 238 12.63 18.43 18.59
C THR A 238 11.78 17.16 18.71
N VAL A 239 11.85 16.46 19.86
CA VAL A 239 11.05 15.24 20.08
C VAL A 239 9.73 15.50 20.82
N GLY A 240 9.32 16.77 20.95
CA GLY A 240 8.01 17.18 21.47
C GLY A 240 7.91 17.33 22.97
N TYR A 241 9.00 17.77 23.65
CA TYR A 241 9.00 18.12 25.07
C TYR A 241 9.44 19.57 25.28
N ASN A 242 8.54 20.41 25.80
CA ASN A 242 8.85 21.81 26.13
C ASN A 242 9.75 21.95 27.38
N ASP A 243 9.71 20.95 28.28
CA ASP A 243 10.54 20.93 29.50
C ASP A 243 11.68 19.90 29.35
N PRO A 244 12.96 20.38 29.23
CA PRO A 244 14.11 19.49 29.09
C PRO A 244 14.40 18.65 30.34
N LEU A 245 13.99 19.11 31.54
CA LEU A 245 14.17 18.35 32.78
C LEU A 245 13.21 17.18 32.83
N TYR A 246 11.96 17.42 32.43
CA TYR A 246 10.97 16.37 32.31
C TYR A 246 11.38 15.35 31.26
N PHE A 247 11.82 15.80 30.09
CA PHE A 247 12.40 14.93 29.05
C PHE A 247 13.51 14.04 29.60
N SER A 248 14.50 14.64 30.31
CA SER A 248 15.65 13.92 30.87
C SER A 248 15.25 12.85 31.88
N LYS A 249 14.20 13.10 32.68
CA LYS A 249 13.61 12.09 33.60
C LYS A 249 12.97 10.94 32.84
N LEU A 250 12.20 11.22 31.77
CA LEU A 250 11.57 10.20 30.94
C LEU A 250 12.61 9.36 30.19
N PHE A 251 13.64 10.01 29.66
CA PHE A 251 14.73 9.34 28.97
C PHE A 251 15.50 8.41 29.93
N TYR A 252 15.83 8.90 31.14
CA TYR A 252 16.47 8.08 32.17
C TYR A 252 15.60 6.86 32.54
N LYS A 253 14.30 7.04 32.67
CA LYS A 253 13.37 5.94 32.96
C LYS A 253 13.30 4.91 31.84
N ALA A 254 13.45 5.34 30.58
CA ALA A 254 13.39 4.46 29.41
C ALA A 254 14.71 3.73 29.15
N GLU A 255 15.86 4.42 29.28
CA GLU A 255 17.16 3.94 28.84
C GLU A 255 18.13 3.63 30.00
N GLY A 256 17.73 3.86 31.25
CA GLY A 256 18.56 3.58 32.44
C GLY A 256 19.69 4.59 32.69
N MET A 257 19.84 5.62 31.82
CA MET A 257 20.88 6.64 31.96
C MET A 257 20.42 8.00 31.43
N ALA A 258 21.10 9.08 31.90
CA ALA A 258 20.79 10.43 31.45
C ALA A 258 21.17 10.64 29.95
N PRO A 259 20.45 11.52 29.23
CA PRO A 259 20.73 11.80 27.81
C PRO A 259 22.19 12.24 27.55
N SER A 260 22.76 13.06 28.42
CA SER A 260 24.15 13.51 28.31
C SER A 260 25.15 12.36 28.44
N LYS A 261 24.88 11.41 29.33
CA LYS A 261 25.72 10.21 29.50
C LYS A 261 25.53 9.25 28.30
N TYR A 262 24.33 9.12 27.78
CA TYR A 262 24.05 8.28 26.59
C TYR A 262 24.87 8.73 25.38
N ARG A 263 24.99 10.04 25.15
CA ARG A 263 25.81 10.63 24.08
C ARG A 263 27.29 10.28 24.18
N THR A 264 27.84 10.19 25.41
CA THR A 264 29.27 9.96 25.60
C THR A 264 29.68 8.49 25.67
N VAL A 265 28.80 7.62 26.09
CA VAL A 265 29.10 6.19 26.33
C VAL A 265 28.77 5.31 25.11
N THR A 266 27.87 5.74 24.28
CA THR A 266 27.50 4.97 23.05
C THR A 266 28.42 5.42 21.91
N PRO A 267 29.26 4.55 21.32
CA PRO A 267 30.12 4.91 20.17
C PRO A 267 29.26 5.41 18.99
N ARG A 268 29.74 6.46 18.34
CA ARG A 268 29.10 6.99 17.09
C ARG A 268 29.23 5.99 15.94
#